data_97b8d72ddaa8f16748b2805593f8ab28
#
_entry.id   97b8d72ddaa8f16748b2805593f8ab28
#
_cell.length_a   1.000
_cell.length_b   1.000
_cell.length_c   1.000
_cell.angle_alpha   90.00
_cell.angle_beta   90.00
_cell.angle_gamma   90.00
#
_symmetry.space_group_name_H-M   'P 1'
#
loop_
_entity.id
_entity.type
_entity.pdbx_description
1 polymer ?
#
loop_
_entity_poly.entity_id
_entity_poly.type
_entity_poly.pdbx_seq_one_letter_code
_entity_poly.pdbx_strand_id
1 'polypeptide(L)'
;GAEGGPIDLDDLELQLDDILASLPLDSAGKASSKQRVADALYEVALIYKDYLKNNKKAIAYFKDLLERFPQTEHRLQTAYQLYRILPPPQNEPYKRIVLDEFPESLFAKVILDPDYFDRLERKDDAVKNYYATTYNLYEAEHYSEVLQRVQGVDSLFAENPIRPEFALLGAMVFGETDS
;
A
#
# COMPACT_ATOMS: atom_id res chain seq x y z
N GLY A 1 28.35 34.08 4.50
CA GLY A 1 27.12 33.89 3.77
C GLY A 1 27.37 33.01 2.57
N ALA A 2 26.95 31.73 2.62
CA ALA A 2 26.95 30.86 1.44
C ALA A 2 25.58 31.02 0.80
N GLU A 3 25.52 31.71 -0.33
CA GLU A 3 24.36 31.78 -1.19
C GLU A 3 24.25 30.42 -1.93
N GLY A 4 23.33 29.58 -1.53
CA GLY A 4 22.91 28.42 -2.31
C GLY A 4 22.11 28.91 -3.51
N GLY A 5 22.77 29.00 -4.67
CA GLY A 5 22.10 29.20 -5.95
C GLY A 5 21.10 28.07 -6.23
N PRO A 6 20.15 28.25 -7.18
CA PRO A 6 19.24 27.21 -7.56
C PRO A 6 20.03 25.96 -8.01
N ILE A 7 19.70 24.81 -7.43
CA ILE A 7 20.31 23.52 -7.81
C ILE A 7 19.99 23.29 -9.29
N ASP A 8 21.03 23.29 -10.12
CA ASP A 8 20.89 22.98 -11.54
C ASP A 8 20.65 21.46 -11.67
N LEU A 9 19.44 21.11 -12.09
CA LEU A 9 19.01 19.72 -12.21
C LEU A 9 19.78 18.97 -13.31
N ASP A 10 20.28 19.67 -14.31
CA ASP A 10 21.07 19.09 -15.39
C ASP A 10 22.50 18.74 -14.89
N ASP A 11 23.06 19.52 -13.95
CA ASP A 11 24.30 19.19 -13.25
C ASP A 11 24.16 17.97 -12.32
N LEU A 12 23.00 17.79 -11.70
CA LEU A 12 22.71 16.60 -10.88
C LEU A 12 22.58 15.33 -11.73
N GLU A 13 22.02 15.42 -12.93
CA GLU A 13 21.93 14.29 -13.87
C GLU A 13 23.33 13.85 -14.35
N LEU A 14 24.22 14.81 -14.68
CA LEU A 14 25.62 14.52 -15.04
C LEU A 14 26.40 13.89 -13.88
N GLN A 15 26.24 14.38 -12.66
CA GLN A 15 26.89 13.80 -11.48
C GLN A 15 26.37 12.41 -11.14
N LEU A 16 25.09 12.12 -11.38
CA LEU A 16 24.52 10.81 -11.16
C LEU A 16 25.06 9.77 -12.14
N ASP A 17 25.20 10.12 -13.41
CA ASP A 17 25.77 9.26 -14.45
C ASP A 17 27.27 8.99 -14.20
N ASP A 18 28.05 9.97 -13.74
CA ASP A 18 29.45 9.81 -13.35
C ASP A 18 29.60 8.92 -12.11
N ILE A 19 28.73 9.04 -11.11
CA ILE A 19 28.69 8.16 -9.94
C ILE A 19 28.34 6.74 -10.34
N LEU A 20 27.38 6.56 -11.24
CA LEU A 20 26.97 5.26 -11.77
C LEU A 20 28.11 4.58 -12.57
N ALA A 21 28.92 5.35 -13.28
CA ALA A 21 30.06 4.86 -14.04
C ALA A 21 31.26 4.48 -13.16
N SER A 22 31.38 5.06 -11.95
CA SER A 22 32.56 4.92 -11.06
C SER A 22 32.46 3.78 -10.04
N LEU A 23 31.36 3.02 -10.00
CA LEU A 23 31.12 1.98 -8.97
C LEU A 23 31.95 0.70 -9.17
N PRO A 24 32.61 0.15 -8.11
CA PRO A 24 33.51 -1.00 -8.21
C PRO A 24 32.77 -2.33 -8.48
N LEU A 25 33.39 -3.16 -9.36
CA LEU A 25 32.73 -4.22 -10.13
C LEU A 25 33.04 -5.65 -9.63
N ASP A 26 33.07 -5.96 -8.34
CA ASP A 26 33.08 -7.34 -7.88
C ASP A 26 31.67 -7.95 -7.85
N SER A 27 31.56 -9.29 -7.83
CA SER A 27 30.24 -9.95 -8.03
C SER A 27 29.26 -9.78 -6.87
N ALA A 28 29.73 -9.60 -5.64
CA ALA A 28 28.89 -9.32 -4.47
C ALA A 28 28.58 -7.79 -4.38
N GLY A 29 29.57 -6.95 -4.68
CA GLY A 29 29.39 -5.50 -4.80
C GLY A 29 28.49 -5.11 -5.97
N LYS A 30 28.50 -5.89 -7.08
CA LYS A 30 27.61 -5.66 -8.23
C LYS A 30 26.13 -5.83 -7.90
N ALA A 31 25.77 -6.85 -7.11
CA ALA A 31 24.36 -7.06 -6.72
C ALA A 31 23.89 -5.92 -5.80
N SER A 32 24.70 -5.55 -4.82
CA SER A 32 24.41 -4.44 -3.91
C SER A 32 24.36 -3.09 -4.64
N SER A 33 25.29 -2.84 -5.58
CA SER A 33 25.29 -1.63 -6.41
C SER A 33 24.07 -1.53 -7.32
N LYS A 34 23.67 -2.64 -7.96
CA LYS A 34 22.46 -2.67 -8.80
C LYS A 34 21.22 -2.33 -8.01
N GLN A 35 21.09 -2.89 -6.79
CA GLN A 35 19.95 -2.57 -5.92
C GLN A 35 19.94 -1.08 -5.55
N ARG A 36 21.07 -0.52 -5.12
CA ARG A 36 21.18 0.91 -4.77
C ARG A 36 20.83 1.83 -5.95
N VAL A 37 21.21 1.45 -7.18
CA VAL A 37 20.84 2.21 -8.37
C VAL A 37 19.36 2.11 -8.65
N ALA A 38 18.75 0.92 -8.49
CA ALA A 38 17.32 0.75 -8.64
C ALA A 38 16.54 1.58 -7.62
N ASP A 39 16.98 1.59 -6.36
CA ASP A 39 16.40 2.39 -5.29
C ASP A 39 16.47 3.89 -5.61
N ALA A 40 17.64 4.36 -6.05
CA ALA A 40 17.84 5.75 -6.42
C ALA A 40 16.95 6.18 -7.60
N LEU A 41 16.83 5.35 -8.64
CA LEU A 41 15.94 5.63 -9.76
C LEU A 41 14.46 5.72 -9.33
N TYR A 42 14.04 4.84 -8.42
CA TYR A 42 12.70 4.85 -7.87
C TYR A 42 12.43 6.14 -7.07
N GLU A 43 13.34 6.50 -6.17
CA GLU A 43 13.23 7.71 -5.35
C GLU A 43 13.22 8.98 -6.20
N VAL A 44 14.13 9.09 -7.19
CA VAL A 44 14.18 10.23 -8.12
C VAL A 44 12.86 10.35 -8.88
N ALA A 45 12.30 9.23 -9.35
CA ALA A 45 11.00 9.23 -10.03
C ALA A 45 9.87 9.75 -9.13
N LEU A 46 9.87 9.35 -7.85
CA LEU A 46 8.90 9.84 -6.86
C LEU A 46 9.08 11.35 -6.59
N ILE A 47 10.32 11.83 -6.47
CA ILE A 47 10.60 13.26 -6.28
C ILE A 47 10.04 14.07 -7.46
N TYR A 48 10.32 13.65 -8.69
CA TYR A 48 9.76 14.32 -9.87
C TYR A 48 8.24 14.31 -9.88
N LYS A 49 7.62 13.19 -9.50
CA LYS A 49 6.16 13.06 -9.48
C LYS A 49 5.52 13.89 -8.37
N ASP A 50 5.99 13.71 -7.13
CA ASP A 50 5.26 14.16 -5.95
C ASP A 50 5.65 15.58 -5.51
N TYR A 51 6.92 15.96 -5.67
CA TYR A 51 7.42 17.28 -5.25
C TYR A 51 7.53 18.26 -6.41
N LEU A 52 8.16 17.86 -7.52
CA LEU A 52 8.39 18.72 -8.65
C LEU A 52 7.20 18.78 -9.63
N LYS A 53 6.19 17.91 -9.44
CA LYS A 53 4.99 17.78 -10.29
C LYS A 53 5.34 17.61 -11.79
N ASN A 54 6.49 17.02 -12.09
CA ASN A 54 6.98 16.78 -13.43
C ASN A 54 6.75 15.31 -13.83
N ASN A 55 5.51 15.01 -14.24
CA ASN A 55 5.13 13.65 -14.64
C ASN A 55 5.95 13.14 -15.85
N LYS A 56 6.41 14.03 -16.74
CA LYS A 56 7.21 13.59 -17.89
C LYS A 56 8.54 12.99 -17.47
N LYS A 57 9.27 13.63 -16.55
CA LYS A 57 10.52 13.11 -15.99
C LYS A 57 10.26 11.87 -15.12
N ALA A 58 9.24 11.91 -14.27
CA ALA A 58 8.87 10.76 -13.44
C ALA A 58 8.62 9.49 -14.30
N ILE A 59 7.87 9.60 -15.39
CA ILE A 59 7.61 8.49 -16.32
C ILE A 59 8.91 7.97 -16.92
N ALA A 60 9.83 8.86 -17.31
CA ALA A 60 11.11 8.46 -17.89
C ALA A 60 11.93 7.62 -16.90
N TYR A 61 12.08 8.08 -15.65
CA TYR A 61 12.82 7.34 -14.60
C TYR A 61 12.13 6.03 -14.20
N PHE A 62 10.82 6.00 -14.08
CA PHE A 62 10.08 4.76 -13.80
C PHE A 62 10.24 3.73 -14.94
N LYS A 63 10.24 4.16 -16.20
CA LYS A 63 10.47 3.27 -17.34
C LYS A 63 11.89 2.76 -17.36
N ASP A 64 12.88 3.63 -17.17
CA ASP A 64 14.30 3.26 -17.10
C ASP A 64 14.53 2.22 -15.98
N LEU A 65 13.91 2.40 -14.83
CA LEU A 65 13.98 1.45 -13.73
C LEU A 65 13.49 0.05 -14.15
N LEU A 66 12.29 -0.07 -14.73
CA LEU A 66 11.74 -1.37 -15.13
C LEU A 66 12.52 -2.01 -16.28
N GLU A 67 13.08 -1.21 -17.19
CA GLU A 67 13.87 -1.69 -18.32
C GLU A 67 15.23 -2.23 -17.87
N ARG A 68 15.95 -1.48 -17.02
CA ARG A 68 17.30 -1.84 -16.55
C ARG A 68 17.29 -2.86 -15.41
N PHE A 69 16.26 -2.83 -14.58
CA PHE A 69 16.13 -3.66 -13.37
C PHE A 69 14.77 -4.37 -13.31
N PRO A 70 14.47 -5.27 -14.25
CA PRO A 70 13.16 -5.91 -14.36
C PRO A 70 12.77 -6.75 -13.12
N GLN A 71 13.76 -7.15 -12.30
CA GLN A 71 13.55 -7.92 -11.07
C GLN A 71 13.71 -7.07 -9.80
N THR A 72 13.61 -5.74 -9.90
CA THR A 72 13.68 -4.85 -8.73
C THR A 72 12.52 -5.12 -7.76
N GLU A 73 12.78 -4.95 -6.47
CA GLU A 73 11.73 -4.98 -5.44
C GLU A 73 10.70 -3.84 -5.61
N HIS A 74 11.06 -2.77 -6.32
CA HIS A 74 10.14 -1.68 -6.67
C HIS A 74 9.25 -1.97 -7.89
N ARG A 75 9.33 -3.19 -8.48
CA ARG A 75 8.62 -3.52 -9.72
C ARG A 75 7.12 -3.29 -9.62
N LEU A 76 6.49 -3.78 -8.57
CA LEU A 76 5.07 -3.62 -8.32
C LEU A 76 4.66 -2.14 -8.20
N GLN A 77 5.34 -1.42 -7.31
CA GLN A 77 5.04 0.00 -7.06
C GLN A 77 5.27 0.85 -8.31
N THR A 78 6.39 0.61 -9.03
CA THR A 78 6.72 1.32 -10.26
C THR A 78 5.68 1.07 -11.36
N ALA A 79 5.27 -0.18 -11.55
CA ALA A 79 4.23 -0.53 -12.50
C ALA A 79 2.90 0.17 -12.15
N TYR A 80 2.52 0.17 -10.88
CA TYR A 80 1.31 0.86 -10.44
C TYR A 80 1.39 2.38 -10.65
N GLN A 81 2.55 3.02 -10.39
CA GLN A 81 2.74 4.45 -10.66
C GLN A 81 2.59 4.77 -12.15
N LEU A 82 3.23 3.99 -13.03
CA LEU A 82 3.11 4.16 -14.48
C LEU A 82 1.66 3.93 -14.97
N TYR A 83 0.98 2.92 -14.44
CA TYR A 83 -0.44 2.69 -14.72
C TYR A 83 -1.29 3.91 -14.40
N ARG A 84 -1.03 4.56 -13.27
CA ARG A 84 -1.81 5.72 -12.82
C ARG A 84 -1.50 7.01 -13.57
N ILE A 85 -0.26 7.21 -14.01
CA ILE A 85 0.19 8.47 -14.62
C ILE A 85 -0.08 8.47 -16.13
N LEU A 86 0.07 7.31 -16.79
CA LEU A 86 -0.09 7.21 -18.24
C LEU A 86 -1.56 7.09 -18.61
N PRO A 87 -1.98 7.74 -19.73
CA PRO A 87 -3.33 7.54 -20.26
C PRO A 87 -3.45 6.17 -20.96
N PRO A 88 -4.67 5.62 -21.07
CA PRO A 88 -4.91 4.49 -21.97
C PRO A 88 -4.63 4.86 -23.44
N PRO A 89 -4.12 3.94 -24.27
CA PRO A 89 -3.76 2.55 -23.94
C PRO A 89 -2.32 2.40 -23.42
N GLN A 90 -1.57 3.49 -23.19
CA GLN A 90 -0.16 3.46 -22.81
C GLN A 90 0.06 2.85 -21.42
N ASN A 91 -0.95 2.85 -20.55
CA ASN A 91 -0.90 2.29 -19.21
C ASN A 91 -1.17 0.76 -19.16
N GLU A 92 -1.73 0.16 -20.21
CA GLU A 92 -2.12 -1.25 -20.23
C GLU A 92 -0.98 -2.25 -19.97
N PRO A 93 0.26 -2.06 -20.49
CA PRO A 93 1.37 -2.95 -20.15
C PRO A 93 1.67 -2.99 -18.64
N TYR A 94 1.58 -1.85 -17.98
CA TYR A 94 1.86 -1.71 -16.54
C TYR A 94 0.73 -2.26 -15.68
N LYS A 95 -0.52 -2.09 -16.12
CA LYS A 95 -1.67 -2.75 -15.51
C LYS A 95 -1.50 -4.27 -15.51
N ARG A 96 -1.05 -4.85 -16.62
CA ARG A 96 -0.79 -6.29 -16.72
C ARG A 96 0.29 -6.74 -15.75
N ILE A 97 1.39 -6.00 -15.62
CA ILE A 97 2.42 -6.32 -14.61
C ILE A 97 1.80 -6.45 -13.22
N VAL A 98 0.95 -5.50 -12.82
CA VAL A 98 0.32 -5.54 -11.49
C VAL A 98 -0.66 -6.71 -11.37
N LEU A 99 -1.49 -6.95 -12.37
CA LEU A 99 -2.54 -7.98 -12.29
C LEU A 99 -2.01 -9.40 -12.48
N ASP A 100 -1.02 -9.61 -13.37
CA ASP A 100 -0.53 -10.93 -13.75
C ASP A 100 0.59 -11.41 -12.82
N GLU A 101 1.49 -10.50 -12.41
CA GLU A 101 2.63 -10.85 -11.55
C GLU A 101 2.32 -10.70 -10.04
N PHE A 102 1.37 -9.83 -9.67
CA PHE A 102 1.04 -9.51 -8.28
C PHE A 102 -0.47 -9.51 -8.01
N PRO A 103 -1.22 -10.58 -8.36
CA PRO A 103 -2.69 -10.59 -8.30
C PRO A 103 -3.25 -10.39 -6.89
N GLU A 104 -2.51 -10.82 -5.85
CA GLU A 104 -2.94 -10.68 -4.46
C GLU A 104 -2.57 -9.33 -3.83
N SER A 105 -1.84 -8.49 -4.56
CA SER A 105 -1.42 -7.19 -4.05
C SER A 105 -2.62 -6.26 -3.85
N LEU A 106 -2.48 -5.33 -2.91
CA LEU A 106 -3.46 -4.28 -2.70
C LEU A 106 -3.69 -3.43 -3.97
N PHE A 107 -2.63 -3.22 -4.76
CA PHE A 107 -2.72 -2.48 -6.02
C PHE A 107 -3.57 -3.21 -7.06
N ALA A 108 -3.45 -4.55 -7.17
CA ALA A 108 -4.30 -5.34 -8.04
C ALA A 108 -5.77 -5.26 -7.60
N LYS A 109 -6.03 -5.37 -6.30
CA LYS A 109 -7.39 -5.26 -5.74
C LYS A 109 -8.03 -3.91 -6.08
N VAL A 110 -7.28 -2.81 -5.93
CA VAL A 110 -7.76 -1.46 -6.26
C VAL A 110 -7.96 -1.25 -7.76
N ILE A 111 -7.12 -1.87 -8.61
CA ILE A 111 -7.29 -1.81 -10.07
C ILE A 111 -8.56 -2.53 -10.52
N LEU A 112 -8.82 -3.71 -9.93
CA LEU A 112 -10.01 -4.53 -10.25
C LEU A 112 -11.29 -3.94 -9.67
N ASP A 113 -11.18 -3.25 -8.57
CA ASP A 113 -12.27 -2.70 -7.80
C ASP A 113 -11.88 -1.33 -7.23
N PRO A 114 -12.20 -0.26 -7.95
CA PRO A 114 -11.90 1.11 -7.52
C PRO A 114 -12.49 1.49 -6.16
N ASP A 115 -13.61 0.86 -5.77
CA ASP A 115 -14.30 1.11 -4.52
C ASP A 115 -13.84 0.18 -3.38
N TYR A 116 -12.71 -0.53 -3.56
CA TYR A 116 -12.21 -1.53 -2.62
C TYR A 116 -12.05 -0.98 -1.19
N PHE A 117 -11.44 0.17 -1.04
CA PHE A 117 -11.25 0.80 0.27
C PHE A 117 -12.56 1.27 0.89
N ASP A 118 -13.44 1.88 0.11
CA ASP A 118 -14.75 2.33 0.59
C ASP A 118 -15.61 1.16 1.05
N ARG A 119 -15.44 -0.01 0.43
CA ARG A 119 -16.13 -1.22 0.88
C ARG A 119 -15.54 -1.82 2.14
N LEU A 120 -14.21 -1.78 2.30
CA LEU A 120 -13.56 -2.20 3.55
C LEU A 120 -14.01 -1.31 4.70
N GLU A 121 -13.97 0.01 4.53
CA GLU A 121 -14.38 0.97 5.54
C GLU A 121 -15.84 0.74 5.95
N ARG A 122 -16.75 0.57 4.96
CA ARG A 122 -18.16 0.25 5.25
C ARG A 122 -18.35 -1.06 6.00
N LYS A 123 -17.54 -2.10 5.72
CA LYS A 123 -17.56 -3.36 6.47
C LYS A 123 -17.07 -3.17 7.90
N ASP A 124 -15.97 -2.45 8.07
CA ASP A 124 -15.42 -2.15 9.40
C ASP A 124 -16.40 -1.31 10.23
N ASP A 125 -17.04 -0.32 9.63
CA ASP A 125 -18.06 0.48 10.30
C ASP A 125 -19.30 -0.36 10.65
N ALA A 126 -19.70 -1.27 9.79
CA ALA A 126 -20.83 -2.16 10.08
C ALA A 126 -20.57 -3.06 11.28
N VAL A 127 -19.39 -3.67 11.39
CA VAL A 127 -19.03 -4.51 12.55
C VAL A 127 -18.87 -3.71 13.83
N LYS A 128 -18.29 -2.50 13.75
CA LYS A 128 -18.19 -1.57 14.89
C LYS A 128 -19.55 -1.13 15.38
N ASN A 129 -20.47 -0.77 14.49
CA ASN A 129 -21.84 -0.41 14.83
C ASN A 129 -22.59 -1.58 15.45
N TYR A 130 -22.37 -2.79 14.92
CA TYR A 130 -22.96 -4.00 15.49
C TYR A 130 -22.43 -4.24 16.93
N TYR A 131 -21.14 -4.04 17.17
CA TYR A 131 -20.54 -4.11 18.49
C TYR A 131 -21.13 -3.05 19.44
N ALA A 132 -21.17 -1.79 19.04
CA ALA A 132 -21.71 -0.70 19.86
C ALA A 132 -23.17 -0.96 20.27
N THR A 133 -24.01 -1.43 19.34
CA THR A 133 -25.40 -1.78 19.67
C THR A 133 -25.49 -3.02 20.57
N THR A 134 -24.56 -3.97 20.47
CA THR A 134 -24.48 -5.13 21.36
C THR A 134 -24.01 -4.73 22.76
N TYR A 135 -23.07 -3.79 22.84
CA TYR A 135 -22.63 -3.24 24.12
C TYR A 135 -23.71 -2.46 24.85
N ASN A 136 -24.54 -1.69 24.12
CA ASN A 136 -25.71 -1.02 24.69
C ASN A 136 -26.73 -2.01 25.27
N LEU A 137 -26.88 -3.20 24.67
CA LEU A 137 -27.70 -4.27 25.23
C LEU A 137 -27.10 -4.83 26.54
N TYR A 138 -25.77 -4.94 26.62
CA TYR A 138 -25.09 -5.34 27.84
C TYR A 138 -25.34 -4.33 28.96
N GLU A 139 -25.19 -3.03 28.70
CA GLU A 139 -25.45 -1.96 29.67
C GLU A 139 -26.93 -1.93 30.12
N ALA A 140 -27.84 -2.37 29.26
CA ALA A 140 -29.27 -2.51 29.56
C ALA A 140 -29.63 -3.87 30.22
N GLU A 141 -28.60 -4.68 30.57
CA GLU A 141 -28.74 -6.00 31.24
C GLU A 141 -29.51 -7.04 30.37
N HIS A 142 -29.58 -6.85 29.06
CA HIS A 142 -30.21 -7.79 28.12
C HIS A 142 -29.25 -8.94 27.76
N TYR A 143 -28.73 -9.64 28.72
CA TYR A 143 -27.64 -10.61 28.59
C TYR A 143 -27.90 -11.74 27.59
N SER A 144 -29.13 -12.24 27.52
CA SER A 144 -29.49 -13.29 26.57
C SER A 144 -29.34 -12.84 25.10
N GLU A 145 -29.72 -11.59 24.80
CA GLU A 145 -29.55 -11.02 23.47
C GLU A 145 -28.09 -10.75 23.13
N VAL A 146 -27.30 -10.29 24.11
CA VAL A 146 -25.84 -10.11 23.97
C VAL A 146 -25.20 -11.43 23.58
N LEU A 147 -25.46 -12.53 24.31
CA LEU A 147 -24.88 -13.85 23.99
C LEU A 147 -25.28 -14.34 22.61
N GLN A 148 -26.53 -14.18 22.23
CA GLN A 148 -27.00 -14.55 20.88
C GLN A 148 -26.26 -13.78 19.78
N ARG A 149 -26.07 -12.48 19.98
CA ARG A 149 -25.36 -11.61 19.01
C ARG A 149 -23.88 -11.93 18.95
N VAL A 150 -23.22 -12.18 20.08
CA VAL A 150 -21.81 -12.59 20.14
C VAL A 150 -21.58 -13.93 19.46
N GLN A 151 -22.46 -14.91 19.68
CA GLN A 151 -22.37 -16.23 19.02
C GLN A 151 -22.58 -16.14 17.50
N GLY A 152 -23.45 -15.24 17.03
CA GLY A 152 -23.78 -15.07 15.63
C GLY A 152 -22.81 -14.19 14.84
N VAL A 153 -21.92 -13.45 15.51
CA VAL A 153 -21.11 -12.41 14.86
C VAL A 153 -20.21 -12.92 13.74
N ASP A 154 -19.59 -14.10 13.91
CA ASP A 154 -18.70 -14.69 12.90
C ASP A 154 -19.44 -15.15 11.64
N SER A 155 -20.75 -15.46 11.76
CA SER A 155 -21.59 -15.76 10.61
C SER A 155 -22.01 -14.51 9.83
N LEU A 156 -22.12 -13.38 10.52
CA LEU A 156 -22.48 -12.09 9.92
C LEU A 156 -21.28 -11.36 9.33
N PHE A 157 -20.12 -11.48 10.00
CA PHE A 157 -18.88 -10.78 9.67
C PHE A 157 -17.72 -11.78 9.65
N ALA A 158 -17.54 -12.47 8.53
CA ALA A 158 -16.47 -13.48 8.36
C ALA A 158 -15.07 -12.92 8.58
N GLU A 159 -14.85 -11.66 8.18
CA GLU A 159 -13.62 -10.90 8.45
C GLU A 159 -13.93 -9.88 9.55
N ASN A 160 -13.83 -10.30 10.81
CA ASN A 160 -14.13 -9.46 11.96
C ASN A 160 -12.84 -9.00 12.64
N PRO A 161 -12.39 -7.73 12.43
CA PRO A 161 -11.16 -7.20 13.03
C PRO A 161 -11.26 -6.99 14.55
N ILE A 162 -12.48 -6.90 15.09
CA ILE A 162 -12.75 -6.70 16.52
C ILE A 162 -13.37 -7.95 17.18
N ARG A 163 -12.98 -9.14 16.69
CA ARG A 163 -13.39 -10.42 17.30
C ARG A 163 -13.03 -10.56 18.78
N PRO A 164 -11.83 -10.12 19.24
CA PRO A 164 -11.47 -10.16 20.64
C PRO A 164 -12.41 -9.37 21.54
N GLU A 165 -12.91 -8.23 21.08
CA GLU A 165 -13.85 -7.37 21.81
C GLU A 165 -15.20 -8.07 22.02
N PHE A 166 -15.71 -8.77 21.00
CA PHE A 166 -16.91 -9.58 21.14
C PHE A 166 -16.71 -10.76 22.09
N ALA A 167 -15.55 -11.43 22.06
CA ALA A 167 -15.24 -12.51 22.98
C ALA A 167 -15.16 -12.00 24.44
N LEU A 168 -14.56 -10.82 24.63
CA LEU A 168 -14.52 -10.18 25.96
C LEU A 168 -15.93 -9.83 26.43
N LEU A 169 -16.76 -9.24 25.57
CA LEU A 169 -18.14 -8.88 25.93
C LEU A 169 -18.97 -10.11 26.32
N GLY A 170 -18.81 -11.24 25.61
CA GLY A 170 -19.43 -12.51 25.97
C GLY A 170 -18.95 -13.02 27.33
N ALA A 171 -17.65 -12.94 27.64
CA ALA A 171 -17.08 -13.32 28.92
C ALA A 171 -17.61 -12.46 30.09
N MET A 172 -17.78 -11.16 29.85
CA MET A 172 -18.37 -10.25 30.86
C MET A 172 -19.77 -10.65 31.23
N VAL A 173 -20.63 -11.06 30.27
CA VAL A 173 -21.99 -11.54 30.55
C VAL A 173 -21.98 -12.77 31.45
N PHE A 174 -21.07 -13.73 31.24
CA PHE A 174 -20.96 -14.89 32.13
C PHE A 174 -20.59 -14.50 33.56
N GLY A 175 -19.71 -13.49 33.71
CA GLY A 175 -19.35 -12.99 35.05
C GLY A 175 -20.52 -12.37 35.82
N GLU A 176 -21.46 -11.73 35.11
CA GLU A 176 -22.66 -11.13 35.75
C GLU A 176 -23.74 -12.16 36.04
N THR A 177 -23.86 -13.22 35.22
CA THR A 177 -24.94 -14.22 35.35
C THR A 177 -24.61 -15.35 36.34
N ASP A 178 -23.32 -15.56 36.67
CA ASP A 178 -22.86 -16.60 37.60
C ASP A 178 -22.72 -16.06 39.06
N SER A 179 -23.11 -14.82 39.32
CA SER A 179 -23.06 -14.18 40.66
C SER A 179 -24.42 -14.14 41.30
#